data_30a71a46bd44e1ecbcb00e57f79e9bd8
#
_entry.id   30a71a46bd44e1ecbcb00e57f79e9bd8
#
_cell.length_a   1.000
_cell.length_b   1.000
_cell.length_c   1.000
_cell.angle_alpha   90.00
_cell.angle_beta   90.00
_cell.angle_gamma   90.00
#
_symmetry.space_group_name_H-M   'P 1'
#
loop_
_entity.id
_entity.type
_entity.pdbx_description
1 polymer ?
#
loop_
_entity_poly.entity_id
_entity_poly.type
_entity_poly.pdbx_seq_one_letter_code
_entity_poly.pdbx_strand_id
1 'polypeptide(L)'
;MLNGYRQRQTHQEKYNCCGAEVSAAENHIWENGHCSTCGYGCNHTGGTATCTEKAICIICKLPYGEVDADHHTGMENWVQTATTHEKKYDCCGKVTVAKENHKWKDGVCETCGYVCIHSGGEATCTSGAICENCGKEYTAKDPPNIVEK
;
A
#
# COMPACT_ATOMS: atom_id res chain seq x y z
N MET A 1 44.92 -30.50 -0.27
CA MET A 1 43.52 -30.09 -0.11
C MET A 1 43.33 -28.82 -0.91
N LEU A 2 42.22 -28.70 -1.63
CA LEU A 2 41.85 -27.50 -2.36
C LEU A 2 41.14 -26.52 -1.41
N ASN A 3 41.45 -25.24 -1.48
CA ASN A 3 40.76 -24.21 -0.74
C ASN A 3 40.04 -23.28 -1.72
N GLY A 4 38.73 -23.17 -1.61
CA GLY A 4 37.94 -22.28 -2.45
C GLY A 4 38.04 -20.83 -1.98
N TYR A 5 38.58 -19.95 -2.79
CA TYR A 5 38.53 -18.52 -2.55
C TYR A 5 37.16 -17.99 -3.01
N ARG A 6 36.41 -17.43 -2.07
CA ARG A 6 35.06 -16.91 -2.28
C ARG A 6 35.09 -15.39 -2.27
N GLN A 7 34.74 -14.78 -3.39
CA GLN A 7 34.53 -13.34 -3.50
C GLN A 7 33.04 -13.04 -3.62
N ARG A 8 32.64 -11.79 -3.46
CA ARG A 8 31.21 -11.38 -3.50
C ARG A 8 30.46 -11.82 -4.76
N GLN A 9 31.12 -11.91 -5.90
CA GLN A 9 30.50 -12.23 -7.20
C GLN A 9 31.05 -13.49 -7.84
N THR A 10 32.23 -13.96 -7.43
CA THR A 10 32.90 -15.08 -8.06
C THR A 10 33.47 -16.04 -7.04
N HIS A 11 33.69 -17.30 -7.46
CA HIS A 11 34.48 -18.30 -6.75
C HIS A 11 35.60 -18.84 -7.64
N GLN A 12 36.64 -19.35 -7.00
CA GLN A 12 37.83 -19.87 -7.65
C GLN A 12 38.47 -20.93 -6.76
N GLU A 13 39.00 -21.98 -7.36
CA GLU A 13 39.75 -23.00 -6.64
C GLU A 13 41.24 -22.73 -6.71
N LYS A 14 41.92 -22.90 -5.57
CA LYS A 14 43.38 -22.75 -5.44
C LYS A 14 43.99 -23.88 -4.62
N TYR A 15 45.23 -24.23 -4.91
CA TYR A 15 45.96 -25.18 -4.08
C TYR A 15 46.34 -24.57 -2.72
N ASN A 16 46.06 -25.30 -1.63
CA ASN A 16 46.42 -24.85 -0.28
C ASN A 16 47.93 -24.72 -0.03
N CYS A 17 48.73 -25.47 -0.75
CA CYS A 17 50.17 -25.51 -0.53
C CYS A 17 50.93 -24.33 -1.13
N CYS A 18 50.46 -23.76 -2.24
CA CYS A 18 51.19 -22.71 -2.95
C CYS A 18 50.27 -21.55 -3.41
N GLY A 19 48.94 -21.63 -3.21
CA GLY A 19 47.99 -20.62 -3.68
C GLY A 19 47.83 -20.52 -5.20
N ALA A 20 48.42 -21.45 -5.95
CA ALA A 20 48.24 -21.47 -7.41
C ALA A 20 46.80 -21.74 -7.78
N GLU A 21 46.32 -21.08 -8.82
CA GLU A 21 44.95 -21.18 -9.32
C GLU A 21 44.75 -22.51 -10.05
N VAL A 22 43.66 -23.19 -9.71
CA VAL A 22 43.23 -24.47 -10.32
C VAL A 22 42.20 -24.23 -11.41
N SER A 23 41.31 -23.26 -11.15
CA SER A 23 40.27 -22.87 -12.11
C SER A 23 40.25 -21.36 -12.32
N ALA A 24 39.69 -20.93 -13.44
CA ALA A 24 39.33 -19.53 -13.62
C ALA A 24 38.28 -19.08 -12.61
N ALA A 25 38.24 -17.79 -12.30
CA ALA A 25 37.18 -17.25 -11.46
C ALA A 25 35.85 -17.29 -12.22
N GLU A 26 34.88 -17.94 -11.64
CA GLU A 26 33.52 -18.12 -12.18
C GLU A 26 32.49 -17.37 -11.36
N ASN A 27 31.45 -16.87 -12.03
CA ASN A 27 30.33 -16.23 -11.33
C ASN A 27 29.54 -17.27 -10.49
N HIS A 28 29.01 -16.82 -9.36
CA HIS A 28 28.13 -17.63 -8.55
C HIS A 28 26.82 -17.95 -9.30
N ILE A 29 26.42 -19.23 -9.24
CA ILE A 29 25.10 -19.69 -9.67
C ILE A 29 24.22 -19.79 -8.42
N TRP A 30 23.24 -18.89 -8.32
CA TRP A 30 22.45 -18.73 -7.10
C TRP A 30 21.22 -19.65 -7.08
N GLU A 31 21.13 -20.49 -6.03
CA GLU A 31 19.97 -21.30 -5.71
C GLU A 31 19.58 -21.06 -4.24
N ASN A 32 18.36 -20.61 -3.98
CA ASN A 32 17.87 -20.34 -2.62
C ASN A 32 18.81 -19.46 -1.77
N GLY A 33 19.46 -18.48 -2.39
CA GLY A 33 20.36 -17.55 -1.70
C GLY A 33 21.78 -18.08 -1.47
N HIS A 34 22.12 -19.26 -1.95
CA HIS A 34 23.43 -19.85 -1.88
C HIS A 34 23.96 -20.22 -3.28
N CYS A 35 25.25 -20.15 -3.46
CA CYS A 35 25.86 -20.65 -4.70
C CYS A 35 25.80 -22.18 -4.73
N SER A 36 25.20 -22.76 -5.79
CA SER A 36 25.09 -24.20 -5.95
C SER A 36 26.45 -24.92 -6.06
N THR A 37 27.48 -24.21 -6.53
CA THR A 37 28.82 -24.79 -6.71
C THR A 37 29.66 -24.75 -5.44
N CYS A 38 29.72 -23.62 -4.73
CA CYS A 38 30.64 -23.43 -3.60
C CYS A 38 29.94 -23.23 -2.24
N GLY A 39 28.60 -23.20 -2.19
CA GLY A 39 27.81 -22.98 -0.97
C GLY A 39 27.93 -21.59 -0.37
N TYR A 40 28.54 -20.62 -1.07
CA TYR A 40 28.63 -19.23 -0.58
C TYR A 40 27.24 -18.63 -0.43
N GLY A 41 26.93 -18.06 0.74
CA GLY A 41 25.66 -17.37 1.01
C GLY A 41 25.67 -15.97 0.42
N CYS A 42 24.57 -15.57 -0.20
CA CYS A 42 24.39 -14.22 -0.70
C CYS A 42 24.28 -13.21 0.44
N ASN A 43 25.15 -12.20 0.46
CA ASN A 43 25.01 -11.04 1.33
C ASN A 43 24.05 -10.04 0.72
N HIS A 44 22.80 -10.35 0.63
CA HIS A 44 21.76 -9.59 -0.05
C HIS A 44 22.03 -8.08 -0.14
N THR A 45 21.82 -7.50 -1.32
CA THR A 45 22.04 -6.07 -1.57
C THR A 45 21.14 -5.56 -2.69
N GLY A 46 20.88 -4.24 -2.69
CA GLY A 46 20.05 -3.56 -3.69
C GLY A 46 18.58 -3.89 -3.57
N GLY A 47 17.80 -3.38 -4.50
CA GLY A 47 16.34 -3.41 -4.40
C GLY A 47 15.82 -2.40 -3.37
N THR A 48 14.52 -2.23 -3.34
CA THR A 48 13.82 -1.32 -2.43
C THR A 48 12.61 -2.04 -1.84
N ALA A 49 12.50 -2.04 -0.53
CA ALA A 49 11.31 -2.53 0.16
C ALA A 49 10.17 -1.52 0.03
N THR A 50 8.95 -2.01 0.08
CA THR A 50 7.73 -1.20 0.15
C THR A 50 6.95 -1.53 1.40
N CYS A 51 5.84 -0.85 1.63
CA CYS A 51 4.98 -1.13 2.79
C CYS A 51 4.34 -2.53 2.76
N THR A 52 4.36 -3.22 1.63
CA THR A 52 3.77 -4.56 1.45
C THR A 52 4.77 -5.62 1.02
N GLU A 53 5.91 -5.22 0.47
CA GLU A 53 6.88 -6.14 -0.11
C GLU A 53 8.29 -5.86 0.41
N LYS A 54 9.05 -6.94 0.66
CA LYS A 54 10.46 -6.89 1.00
C LYS A 54 11.30 -6.51 -0.22
N ALA A 55 12.49 -5.94 0.02
CA ALA A 55 13.45 -5.68 -1.05
C ALA A 55 13.86 -6.98 -1.77
N ILE A 56 13.98 -6.94 -3.09
CA ILE A 56 14.49 -8.06 -3.89
C ILE A 56 15.98 -7.86 -4.14
N CYS A 57 16.79 -8.82 -3.71
CA CYS A 57 18.23 -8.80 -3.92
C CYS A 57 18.55 -8.76 -5.43
N ILE A 58 19.38 -7.80 -5.86
CA ILE A 58 19.77 -7.68 -7.28
C ILE A 58 20.67 -8.81 -7.74
N ILE A 59 21.32 -9.52 -6.81
CA ILE A 59 22.26 -10.63 -7.09
C ILE A 59 21.51 -11.96 -7.18
N CYS A 60 20.92 -12.44 -6.07
CA CYS A 60 20.29 -13.75 -6.01
C CYS A 60 18.78 -13.75 -6.30
N LYS A 61 18.18 -12.57 -6.52
CA LYS A 61 16.75 -12.36 -6.83
C LYS A 61 15.76 -12.81 -5.75
N LEU A 62 16.23 -13.07 -4.54
CA LEU A 62 15.36 -13.41 -3.41
C LEU A 62 14.95 -12.17 -2.61
N PRO A 63 13.75 -12.19 -2.00
CA PRO A 63 13.35 -11.17 -1.06
C PRO A 63 14.18 -11.24 0.21
N TYR A 64 14.53 -10.09 0.79
CA TYR A 64 15.32 -10.01 2.02
C TYR A 64 14.97 -8.76 2.85
N GLY A 65 15.41 -8.75 4.11
CA GLY A 65 15.13 -7.66 5.04
C GLY A 65 13.66 -7.62 5.48
N GLU A 66 13.24 -6.47 5.98
CA GLU A 66 11.86 -6.21 6.37
C GLU A 66 11.18 -5.30 5.33
N VAL A 67 9.86 -5.24 5.36
CA VAL A 67 9.08 -4.25 4.59
C VAL A 67 9.33 -2.85 5.13
N ASP A 68 9.26 -1.85 4.27
CA ASP A 68 9.36 -0.45 4.66
C ASP A 68 7.96 0.13 4.85
N ALA A 69 7.51 0.20 6.11
CA ALA A 69 6.16 0.61 6.48
C ALA A 69 5.80 2.05 6.05
N ASP A 70 6.77 2.86 5.67
CA ASP A 70 6.58 4.26 5.27
C ASP A 70 6.78 4.47 3.76
N HIS A 71 7.29 3.47 3.05
CA HIS A 71 7.42 3.50 1.59
C HIS A 71 6.14 2.98 0.92
N HIS A 72 5.15 3.84 0.80
CA HIS A 72 3.88 3.53 0.14
C HIS A 72 3.99 3.66 -1.39
N THR A 73 3.55 2.63 -2.11
CA THR A 73 3.49 2.62 -3.58
C THR A 73 2.11 2.99 -4.11
N GLY A 74 1.12 3.04 -3.23
CA GLY A 74 -0.24 3.44 -3.54
C GLY A 74 -0.53 4.90 -3.19
N MET A 75 -1.72 5.35 -3.57
CA MET A 75 -2.21 6.70 -3.29
C MET A 75 -3.02 6.72 -1.99
N GLU A 76 -3.03 7.88 -1.34
CA GLU A 76 -3.99 8.16 -0.29
C GLU A 76 -5.37 8.47 -0.86
N ASN A 77 -6.37 7.70 -0.46
CA ASN A 77 -7.73 7.87 -0.92
C ASN A 77 -8.71 8.03 0.24
N TRP A 78 -9.71 8.89 0.03
CA TRP A 78 -10.85 9.00 0.92
C TRP A 78 -11.76 7.77 0.75
N VAL A 79 -12.06 7.10 1.85
CA VAL A 79 -13.13 6.10 1.95
C VAL A 79 -14.31 6.77 2.62
N GLN A 80 -15.39 6.93 1.88
CA GLN A 80 -16.55 7.74 2.25
C GLN A 80 -17.81 6.86 2.32
N THR A 81 -18.63 7.13 3.32
CA THR A 81 -19.98 6.59 3.47
C THR A 81 -20.97 7.74 3.54
N ALA A 82 -22.26 7.48 3.71
CA ALA A 82 -23.24 8.54 3.87
C ALA A 82 -23.03 9.41 5.12
N THR A 83 -22.36 8.89 6.16
CA THR A 83 -22.22 9.56 7.46
C THR A 83 -20.78 9.81 7.88
N THR A 84 -19.84 9.02 7.38
CA THR A 84 -18.44 9.05 7.83
C THR A 84 -17.45 9.07 6.69
N HIS A 85 -16.23 9.52 6.99
CA HIS A 85 -15.08 9.39 6.11
C HIS A 85 -13.83 8.97 6.89
N GLU A 86 -12.90 8.35 6.20
CA GLU A 86 -11.52 8.06 6.62
C GLU A 86 -10.59 8.22 5.42
N LYS A 87 -9.30 8.42 5.65
CA LYS A 87 -8.31 8.46 4.57
C LYS A 87 -7.25 7.40 4.79
N LYS A 88 -6.91 6.64 3.77
CA LYS A 88 -5.94 5.57 3.85
C LYS A 88 -5.24 5.31 2.52
N TYR A 89 -4.06 4.70 2.62
CA TYR A 89 -3.35 4.20 1.45
C TYR A 89 -4.04 2.96 0.87
N ASP A 90 -4.20 2.91 -0.44
CA ASP A 90 -4.80 1.77 -1.15
C ASP A 90 -3.86 0.54 -1.22
N CYS A 91 -2.54 0.74 -1.20
CA CYS A 91 -1.56 -0.35 -1.23
C CYS A 91 -1.54 -1.22 0.03
N CYS A 92 -1.73 -0.66 1.22
CA CYS A 92 -1.58 -1.38 2.49
C CYS A 92 -2.71 -1.12 3.51
N GLY A 93 -3.62 -0.20 3.19
CA GLY A 93 -4.71 0.18 4.09
C GLY A 93 -4.29 1.00 5.32
N LYS A 94 -3.03 1.46 5.41
CA LYS A 94 -2.59 2.34 6.51
C LYS A 94 -3.45 3.59 6.55
N VAL A 95 -4.11 3.81 7.69
CA VAL A 95 -5.00 4.96 7.91
C VAL A 95 -4.17 6.21 8.20
N THR A 96 -4.43 7.28 7.46
CA THR A 96 -3.79 8.60 7.63
C THR A 96 -4.72 9.61 8.26
N VAL A 97 -6.03 9.47 8.03
CA VAL A 97 -7.08 10.21 8.74
C VAL A 97 -8.04 9.19 9.34
N ALA A 98 -8.18 9.23 10.66
CA ALA A 98 -9.07 8.33 11.39
C ALA A 98 -10.52 8.51 10.93
N LYS A 99 -11.33 7.46 11.06
CA LYS A 99 -12.75 7.49 10.73
C LYS A 99 -13.48 8.50 11.62
N GLU A 100 -14.13 9.47 11.00
CA GLU A 100 -14.92 10.50 11.66
C GLU A 100 -16.19 10.84 10.87
N ASN A 101 -17.15 11.49 11.52
CA ASN A 101 -18.38 11.98 10.88
C ASN A 101 -18.07 13.16 9.93
N HIS A 102 -18.90 13.31 8.90
CA HIS A 102 -18.80 14.46 8.01
C HIS A 102 -19.06 15.77 8.73
N LYS A 103 -18.27 16.77 8.42
CA LYS A 103 -18.49 18.18 8.80
C LYS A 103 -19.17 18.90 7.64
N TRP A 104 -20.47 19.04 7.73
CA TRP A 104 -21.29 19.52 6.64
C TRP A 104 -21.30 21.04 6.55
N LYS A 105 -21.10 21.55 5.33
CA LYS A 105 -21.34 22.94 4.95
C LYS A 105 -22.05 22.96 3.59
N ASP A 106 -23.24 23.50 3.54
CA ASP A 106 -24.07 23.58 2.33
C ASP A 106 -24.29 22.23 1.62
N GLY A 107 -24.31 21.12 2.38
CA GLY A 107 -24.50 19.76 1.86
C GLY A 107 -23.22 19.10 1.33
N VAL A 108 -22.05 19.74 1.53
CA VAL A 108 -20.74 19.17 1.19
C VAL A 108 -19.90 19.04 2.45
N CYS A 109 -19.17 17.95 2.59
CA CYS A 109 -18.22 17.78 3.70
C CYS A 109 -16.99 18.66 3.48
N GLU A 110 -16.66 19.54 4.42
CA GLU A 110 -15.50 20.44 4.32
C GLU A 110 -14.16 19.71 4.30
N THR A 111 -14.09 18.50 4.89
CA THR A 111 -12.85 17.73 5.00
C THR A 111 -12.55 16.89 3.75
N CYS A 112 -13.55 16.13 3.29
CA CYS A 112 -13.32 15.14 2.22
C CYS A 112 -14.05 15.45 0.91
N GLY A 113 -14.85 16.53 0.86
CA GLY A 113 -15.59 16.93 -0.34
C GLY A 113 -16.78 16.04 -0.69
N TYR A 114 -17.15 15.08 0.18
CA TYR A 114 -18.32 14.22 -0.07
C TYR A 114 -19.58 15.07 -0.15
N VAL A 115 -20.38 14.87 -1.20
CA VAL A 115 -21.67 15.54 -1.38
C VAL A 115 -22.76 14.71 -0.71
N CYS A 116 -23.52 15.32 0.17
CA CYS A 116 -24.60 14.64 0.89
C CYS A 116 -25.67 14.16 -0.09
N ILE A 117 -25.96 12.88 -0.03
CA ILE A 117 -27.15 12.31 -0.67
C ILE A 117 -28.29 12.54 0.34
N HIS A 118 -29.04 13.63 0.13
CA HIS A 118 -30.06 14.05 1.06
C HIS A 118 -31.09 12.95 1.30
N SER A 119 -31.41 12.69 2.57
CA SER A 119 -32.38 11.68 3.01
C SER A 119 -33.00 12.04 4.36
N GLY A 120 -34.15 11.45 4.65
CA GLY A 120 -34.90 11.70 5.88
C GLY A 120 -35.63 13.05 5.88
N GLY A 121 -36.28 13.34 6.99
CA GLY A 121 -37.15 14.50 7.16
C GLY A 121 -38.47 14.42 6.40
N GLU A 122 -39.38 15.30 6.73
CA GLU A 122 -40.69 15.40 6.08
C GLU A 122 -40.86 16.77 5.43
N ALA A 123 -41.28 16.77 4.16
CA ALA A 123 -41.67 18.01 3.47
C ALA A 123 -43.08 18.42 3.88
N THR A 124 -43.30 19.74 3.93
CA THR A 124 -44.62 20.34 4.17
C THR A 124 -45.13 21.04 2.93
N CYS A 125 -46.33 21.57 2.93
CA CYS A 125 -46.88 22.36 1.81
C CYS A 125 -46.09 23.69 1.55
N THR A 126 -45.30 24.13 2.51
CA THR A 126 -44.60 25.43 2.47
C THR A 126 -43.08 25.29 2.59
N SER A 127 -42.54 24.12 2.90
CA SER A 127 -41.10 23.90 3.12
C SER A 127 -40.68 22.53 2.61
N GLY A 128 -39.49 22.45 2.02
CA GLY A 128 -38.87 21.18 1.68
C GLY A 128 -38.53 20.34 2.91
N ALA A 129 -38.16 19.07 2.70
CA ALA A 129 -37.66 18.21 3.76
C ALA A 129 -36.28 18.70 4.23
N ILE A 130 -36.01 18.58 5.53
CA ILE A 130 -34.69 18.84 6.11
C ILE A 130 -33.92 17.54 6.18
N CYS A 131 -32.78 17.46 5.49
CA CYS A 131 -31.92 16.29 5.49
C CYS A 131 -31.41 15.98 6.92
N GLU A 132 -31.63 14.75 7.38
CA GLU A 132 -31.19 14.29 8.71
C GLU A 132 -29.68 14.23 8.86
N ASN A 133 -28.94 14.04 7.74
CA ASN A 133 -27.47 13.93 7.77
C ASN A 133 -26.80 15.31 7.78
N CYS A 134 -27.18 16.23 6.92
CA CYS A 134 -26.49 17.51 6.74
C CYS A 134 -27.28 18.76 7.16
N GLY A 135 -28.55 18.60 7.57
CA GLY A 135 -29.41 19.69 8.00
C GLY A 135 -29.89 20.65 6.88
N LYS A 136 -29.55 20.36 5.63
CA LYS A 136 -29.94 21.19 4.49
C LYS A 136 -31.36 20.88 4.04
N GLU A 137 -32.13 21.91 3.74
CA GLU A 137 -33.43 21.76 3.10
C GLU A 137 -33.26 21.25 1.65
N TYR A 138 -34.07 20.28 1.27
CA TYR A 138 -34.11 19.74 -0.08
C TYR A 138 -35.54 19.40 -0.48
N THR A 139 -35.80 19.38 -1.79
CA THR A 139 -37.10 18.91 -2.30
C THR A 139 -37.13 17.38 -2.28
N ALA A 140 -38.09 16.80 -1.55
CA ALA A 140 -38.35 15.37 -1.63
C ALA A 140 -38.78 15.00 -3.06
N LYS A 141 -38.41 13.81 -3.55
CA LYS A 141 -38.75 13.33 -4.90
C LYS A 141 -40.26 13.16 -5.13
N ASP A 142 -41.03 13.01 -4.06
CA ASP A 142 -42.49 12.91 -4.12
C ASP A 142 -43.10 14.12 -3.39
N PRO A 143 -43.73 15.07 -4.11
CA PRO A 143 -44.50 16.10 -3.46
C PRO A 143 -45.65 15.48 -2.65
N PRO A 144 -46.03 16.07 -1.50
CA PRO A 144 -47.17 15.57 -0.74
C PRO A 144 -48.39 15.47 -1.64
N ASN A 145 -49.07 14.33 -1.56
CA ASN A 145 -50.25 14.03 -2.34
C ASN A 145 -51.31 15.12 -2.12
N ILE A 146 -51.53 15.95 -3.13
CA ILE A 146 -52.59 16.97 -3.12
C ILE A 146 -53.91 16.21 -3.32
N VAL A 147 -54.64 16.01 -2.23
CA VAL A 147 -56.03 15.55 -2.36
C VAL A 147 -56.85 16.77 -2.78
N GLU A 148 -57.19 16.84 -4.05
CA GLU A 148 -58.18 17.81 -4.54
C GLU A 148 -59.51 17.51 -3.83
N LYS A 149 -60.12 18.54 -3.19
CA LYS A 149 -61.48 18.51 -2.66
C LYS A 149 -62.50 18.82 -3.71
#